data_ca9039705c866e198088c2bd54851652
#
_entry.id   ca9039705c866e198088c2bd54851652
#
_cell.length_a   1.000
_cell.length_b   1.000
_cell.length_c   1.000
_cell.angle_alpha   90.00
_cell.angle_beta   90.00
_cell.angle_gamma   90.00
#
_symmetry.space_group_name_H-M   'P 1'
#
loop_
_entity.id
_entity.type
_entity.pdbx_description
1 polymer ?
#
loop_
_entity_poly.entity_id
_entity_poly.type
_entity_poly.pdbx_seq_one_letter_code
_entity_poly.pdbx_strand_id
1 'polypeptide(L)'
;QVQLQESGPGLVKPSETLSLTCTVSGSSISSYYWSWIRQPPGKGLEWIGYIYYNGSTNYNPSLKSRVTISVDTSRKQFSLKLSSVTAADTAVYYCAGQPFLQRSLYPGAVWHWGQGTLVTVSS
;
A
#
# COMPACT_ATOMS: atom_id res chain seq x y z
N GLN A 1 -10.08 13.94 -10.44
CA GLN A 1 -8.85 14.04 -9.66
C GLN A 1 -8.82 13.00 -8.58
N VAL A 2 -7.98 12.03 -8.75
CA VAL A 2 -7.83 10.99 -7.75
C VAL A 2 -6.95 11.50 -6.62
N GLN A 3 -7.41 11.35 -5.39
CA GLN A 3 -6.63 11.67 -4.21
C GLN A 3 -6.58 10.46 -3.29
N LEU A 4 -5.41 10.23 -2.72
CA LEU A 4 -5.16 9.10 -1.85
C LEU A 4 -4.60 9.61 -0.53
N GLN A 5 -5.07 9.04 0.58
CA GLN A 5 -4.61 9.42 1.90
C GLN A 5 -4.37 8.19 2.76
N GLU A 6 -3.13 7.99 3.18
CA GLU A 6 -2.78 6.93 4.11
C GLU A 6 -3.20 7.30 5.53
N SER A 7 -3.56 6.29 6.31
CA SER A 7 -3.82 6.45 7.74
C SER A 7 -3.45 5.17 8.47
N GLY A 8 -3.04 5.33 9.72
CA GLY A 8 -2.68 4.22 10.58
C GLY A 8 -1.68 4.65 11.64
N PRO A 9 -1.35 3.75 12.58
CA PRO A 9 -0.41 4.08 13.64
C PRO A 9 0.99 4.34 13.10
N GLY A 10 1.66 5.38 13.64
CA GLY A 10 3.03 5.67 13.29
C GLY A 10 4.06 4.86 14.07
N LEU A 11 3.63 4.14 15.10
CA LEU A 11 4.51 3.34 15.95
C LEU A 11 3.90 1.98 16.17
N VAL A 12 4.68 0.94 15.90
CA VAL A 12 4.26 -0.45 16.04
C VAL A 12 5.36 -1.19 16.80
N LYS A 13 4.98 -2.08 17.71
CA LYS A 13 5.94 -2.88 18.45
C LYS A 13 6.39 -4.08 17.66
N PRO A 14 7.65 -4.55 17.85
CA PRO A 14 8.11 -5.76 17.19
C PRO A 14 7.18 -6.93 17.44
N SER A 15 7.07 -7.79 16.46
CA SER A 15 6.21 -8.98 16.42
C SER A 15 4.72 -8.69 16.24
N GLU A 16 4.30 -7.44 16.33
CA GLU A 16 2.90 -7.07 16.09
C GLU A 16 2.61 -6.93 14.60
N THR A 17 1.36 -6.65 14.29
CA THR A 17 0.91 -6.46 12.91
C THR A 17 0.77 -4.97 12.63
N LEU A 18 1.44 -4.51 11.58
CA LEU A 18 1.25 -3.18 11.03
C LEU A 18 -0.03 -3.17 10.20
N SER A 19 -0.90 -2.20 10.45
CA SER A 19 -2.14 -2.04 9.69
C SER A 19 -2.24 -0.61 9.19
N LEU A 20 -2.40 -0.45 7.88
CA LEU A 20 -2.57 0.86 7.25
C LEU A 20 -3.78 0.80 6.33
N THR A 21 -4.42 1.95 6.17
CA THR A 21 -5.57 2.10 5.28
C THR A 21 -5.32 3.29 4.36
N CYS A 22 -5.70 3.13 3.10
CA CYS A 22 -5.66 4.20 2.12
C CYS A 22 -7.09 4.52 1.72
N THR A 23 -7.48 5.78 1.87
CA THR A 23 -8.81 6.26 1.48
C THR A 23 -8.70 6.96 0.13
N VAL A 24 -9.59 6.57 -0.79
CA VAL A 24 -9.58 7.05 -2.17
C VAL A 24 -10.73 8.02 -2.34
N SER A 25 -10.47 9.15 -2.99
CA SER A 25 -11.51 10.10 -3.38
C SER A 25 -11.29 10.56 -4.81
N GLY A 26 -12.34 11.06 -5.44
CA GLY A 26 -12.27 11.64 -6.78
C GLY A 26 -12.30 10.64 -7.91
N SER A 27 -12.49 9.35 -7.65
CA SER A 27 -12.57 8.33 -8.70
C SER A 27 -13.22 7.07 -8.16
N SER A 28 -13.62 6.21 -9.08
CA SER A 28 -14.14 4.89 -8.75
C SER A 28 -13.00 3.95 -8.40
N ILE A 29 -13.17 3.19 -7.32
CA ILE A 29 -12.15 2.24 -6.90
C ILE A 29 -11.98 1.09 -7.91
N SER A 30 -13.01 0.82 -8.71
CA SER A 30 -12.97 -0.28 -9.69
C SER A 30 -12.17 0.05 -10.94
N SER A 31 -11.70 1.29 -11.08
CA SER A 31 -10.98 1.72 -12.28
C SER A 31 -9.47 1.61 -12.15
N TYR A 32 -8.96 1.09 -11.04
CA TYR A 32 -7.54 1.15 -10.74
C TYR A 32 -7.01 -0.15 -10.17
N TYR A 33 -5.70 -0.36 -10.35
CA TYR A 33 -4.89 -1.21 -9.48
C TYR A 33 -4.50 -0.37 -8.28
N TRP A 34 -4.54 -0.94 -7.08
CA TRP A 34 -4.17 -0.25 -5.85
C TRP A 34 -2.96 -0.93 -5.25
N SER A 35 -1.94 -0.14 -4.93
CA SER A 35 -0.64 -0.68 -4.52
C SER A 35 -0.19 -0.09 -3.19
N TRP A 36 0.63 -0.87 -2.48
CA TRP A 36 1.39 -0.40 -1.33
C TRP A 36 2.87 -0.51 -1.66
N ILE A 37 3.60 0.57 -1.39
CA ILE A 37 5.03 0.68 -1.63
C ILE A 37 5.64 1.26 -0.36
N ARG A 38 6.88 0.89 -0.03
CA ARG A 38 7.56 1.48 1.12
C ARG A 38 8.97 1.88 0.77
N GLN A 39 9.51 2.79 1.58
CA GLN A 39 10.89 3.23 1.44
C GLN A 39 11.54 3.23 2.81
N PRO A 40 12.39 2.24 3.12
CA PRO A 40 13.17 2.26 4.36
C PRO A 40 14.16 3.42 4.36
N PRO A 41 14.58 3.89 5.55
CA PRO A 41 15.50 5.02 5.64
C PRO A 41 16.79 4.75 4.86
N GLY A 42 17.16 5.71 4.01
CA GLY A 42 18.38 5.61 3.22
C GLY A 42 18.38 4.58 2.12
N LYS A 43 17.23 4.01 1.78
CA LYS A 43 17.11 2.97 0.76
C LYS A 43 16.12 3.38 -0.31
N GLY A 44 16.06 2.59 -1.37
CA GLY A 44 15.11 2.82 -2.45
C GLY A 44 13.72 2.34 -2.14
N LEU A 45 12.81 2.60 -3.06
CA LEU A 45 11.44 2.13 -2.95
C LEU A 45 11.38 0.62 -3.08
N GLU A 46 10.54 0.01 -2.26
CA GLU A 46 10.27 -1.41 -2.29
C GLU A 46 8.78 -1.63 -2.50
N TRP A 47 8.44 -2.33 -3.56
CA TRP A 47 7.07 -2.69 -3.85
C TRP A 47 6.63 -3.80 -2.90
N ILE A 48 5.44 -3.62 -2.27
CA ILE A 48 4.87 -4.59 -1.34
C ILE A 48 3.86 -5.49 -2.05
N GLY A 49 2.97 -4.88 -2.83
CA GLY A 49 1.98 -5.64 -3.56
C GLY A 49 0.90 -4.75 -4.12
N TYR A 50 -0.03 -5.35 -4.86
CA TYR A 50 -1.17 -4.62 -5.39
C TYR A 50 -2.42 -5.50 -5.40
N ILE A 51 -3.56 -4.85 -5.53
CA ILE A 51 -4.86 -5.50 -5.53
C ILE A 51 -5.75 -4.85 -6.60
N TYR A 52 -6.59 -5.67 -7.24
CA TYR A 52 -7.67 -5.20 -8.08
C TYR A 52 -8.94 -5.06 -7.25
N TYR A 53 -9.90 -4.33 -7.78
CA TYR A 53 -11.18 -4.17 -7.09
C TYR A 53 -11.90 -5.51 -6.84
N ASN A 54 -11.62 -6.52 -7.63
CA ASN A 54 -12.25 -7.84 -7.46
C ASN A 54 -11.57 -8.70 -6.40
N GLY A 55 -10.55 -8.18 -5.72
CA GLY A 55 -9.86 -8.90 -4.66
C GLY A 55 -8.63 -9.68 -5.09
N SER A 56 -8.32 -9.73 -6.38
CA SER A 56 -7.11 -10.40 -6.84
C SER A 56 -5.87 -9.65 -6.40
N THR A 57 -4.91 -10.35 -5.82
CA THR A 57 -3.71 -9.73 -5.27
C THR A 57 -2.45 -10.31 -5.89
N ASN A 58 -1.37 -9.51 -5.82
CA ASN A 58 -0.04 -9.96 -6.21
C ASN A 58 0.94 -9.33 -5.23
N TYR A 59 1.71 -10.16 -4.53
CA TYR A 59 2.60 -9.71 -3.47
C TYR A 59 4.05 -9.90 -3.86
N ASN A 60 4.91 -9.00 -3.34
CA ASN A 60 6.36 -9.17 -3.47
C ASN A 60 6.76 -10.50 -2.82
N PRO A 61 7.45 -11.38 -3.55
CA PRO A 61 7.80 -12.71 -3.02
C PRO A 61 8.57 -12.66 -1.70
N SER A 62 9.38 -11.63 -1.48
CA SER A 62 10.16 -11.52 -0.24
C SER A 62 9.31 -11.20 0.98
N LEU A 63 8.08 -10.71 0.78
CA LEU A 63 7.18 -10.32 1.85
C LEU A 63 5.91 -11.16 1.89
N LYS A 64 5.71 -12.00 0.91
CA LYS A 64 4.44 -12.67 0.62
C LYS A 64 3.84 -13.36 1.84
N SER A 65 4.67 -14.01 2.66
CA SER A 65 4.18 -14.78 3.80
C SER A 65 3.62 -13.92 4.93
N ARG A 66 3.91 -12.61 4.91
CA ARG A 66 3.53 -11.68 5.99
C ARG A 66 2.53 -10.63 5.56
N VAL A 67 2.18 -10.57 4.28
CA VAL A 67 1.41 -9.45 3.71
C VAL A 67 -0.01 -9.89 3.40
N THR A 68 -0.97 -9.04 3.74
CA THR A 68 -2.34 -9.14 3.27
C THR A 68 -2.79 -7.77 2.80
N ILE A 69 -3.24 -7.67 1.57
CA ILE A 69 -3.85 -6.45 1.04
C ILE A 69 -5.31 -6.76 0.75
N SER A 70 -6.18 -5.86 1.16
CA SER A 70 -7.62 -6.01 0.98
C SER A 70 -8.22 -4.72 0.45
N VAL A 71 -9.42 -4.82 -0.14
CA VAL A 71 -10.14 -3.66 -0.66
C VAL A 71 -11.57 -3.68 -0.16
N ASP A 72 -12.08 -2.50 0.19
CA ASP A 72 -13.47 -2.29 0.58
C ASP A 72 -14.03 -1.26 -0.38
N THR A 73 -14.74 -1.75 -1.40
CA THR A 73 -15.25 -0.88 -2.46
C THR A 73 -16.32 0.08 -1.95
N SER A 74 -17.11 -0.34 -0.97
CA SER A 74 -18.18 0.50 -0.45
C SER A 74 -17.64 1.71 0.34
N ARG A 75 -16.50 1.55 0.99
CA ARG A 75 -15.85 2.64 1.73
C ARG A 75 -14.80 3.36 0.91
N LYS A 76 -14.52 2.88 -0.29
CA LYS A 76 -13.47 3.41 -1.15
C LYS A 76 -12.13 3.41 -0.43
N GLN A 77 -11.79 2.26 0.15
CA GLN A 77 -10.56 2.07 0.91
C GLN A 77 -9.87 0.78 0.50
N PHE A 78 -8.55 0.77 0.60
CA PHE A 78 -7.80 -0.47 0.55
C PHE A 78 -6.77 -0.45 1.66
N SER A 79 -6.39 -1.63 2.14
CA SER A 79 -5.65 -1.75 3.38
C SER A 79 -4.48 -2.70 3.23
N LEU A 80 -3.47 -2.47 4.08
CA LEU A 80 -2.29 -3.31 4.19
C LEU A 80 -2.21 -3.85 5.61
N LYS A 81 -1.95 -5.15 5.72
CA LYS A 81 -1.53 -5.77 6.98
C LYS A 81 -0.20 -6.47 6.75
N LEU A 82 0.76 -6.14 7.58
CA LEU A 82 2.09 -6.74 7.56
C LEU A 82 2.34 -7.31 8.94
N SER A 83 2.42 -8.64 9.05
CA SER A 83 2.54 -9.33 10.32
C SER A 83 3.99 -9.49 10.74
N SER A 84 4.19 -9.77 12.04
CA SER A 84 5.49 -10.11 12.62
C SER A 84 6.57 -9.08 12.27
N VAL A 85 6.27 -7.81 12.50
CA VAL A 85 7.18 -6.74 12.10
C VAL A 85 8.44 -6.73 12.95
N THR A 86 9.53 -6.27 12.34
CA THR A 86 10.81 -6.03 13.01
C THR A 86 11.27 -4.62 12.67
N ALA A 87 12.39 -4.21 13.24
CA ALA A 87 12.96 -2.89 12.94
C ALA A 87 13.22 -2.70 11.44
N ALA A 88 13.45 -3.78 10.70
CA ALA A 88 13.66 -3.71 9.26
C ALA A 88 12.41 -3.26 8.49
N ASP A 89 11.25 -3.27 9.12
CA ASP A 89 10.01 -2.81 8.50
C ASP A 89 9.75 -1.32 8.75
N THR A 90 10.61 -0.64 9.46
CA THR A 90 10.54 0.82 9.61
C THR A 90 10.75 1.46 8.24
N ALA A 91 9.79 2.29 7.83
CA ALA A 91 9.82 2.89 6.50
C ALA A 91 8.73 3.94 6.38
N VAL A 92 8.83 4.75 5.34
CA VAL A 92 7.69 5.53 4.87
C VAL A 92 6.87 4.62 3.95
N TYR A 93 5.60 4.48 4.24
CA TYR A 93 4.68 3.65 3.47
C TYR A 93 3.78 4.53 2.62
N TYR A 94 3.70 4.21 1.35
CA TYR A 94 2.88 4.92 0.38
C TYR A 94 1.80 4.00 -0.17
N CYS A 95 0.60 4.55 -0.38
CA CYS A 95 -0.36 3.90 -1.24
C CYS A 95 -0.38 4.60 -2.59
N ALA A 96 -0.73 3.87 -3.63
CA ALA A 96 -0.71 4.39 -4.98
C ALA A 96 -1.79 3.71 -5.82
N GLY A 97 -2.21 4.39 -6.87
CA GLY A 97 -3.18 3.85 -7.81
C GLY A 97 -2.75 4.10 -9.24
N GLN A 98 -3.00 3.12 -10.10
CA GLN A 98 -2.73 3.20 -11.53
C GLN A 98 -4.00 2.84 -12.29
N PRO A 99 -4.39 3.62 -13.30
CA PRO A 99 -5.60 3.29 -14.05
C PRO A 99 -5.53 1.90 -14.65
N PHE A 100 -6.60 1.14 -14.42
CA PHE A 100 -6.68 -0.24 -14.85
C PHE A 100 -6.51 -0.39 -16.37
N LEU A 101 -7.13 0.51 -17.13
CA LEU A 101 -7.12 0.42 -18.58
C LEU A 101 -5.77 0.73 -19.21
N GLN A 102 -4.88 1.37 -18.47
CA GLN A 102 -3.54 1.67 -18.99
C GLN A 102 -2.57 0.53 -18.83
N ARG A 103 -2.91 -0.43 -18.00
CA ARG A 103 -2.07 -1.59 -17.70
C ARG A 103 -0.74 -1.18 -17.06
N SER A 104 -0.29 -1.97 -16.13
CA SER A 104 0.89 -1.64 -15.34
C SER A 104 2.19 -1.61 -16.16
N LEU A 105 2.20 -2.26 -17.30
CA LEU A 105 3.41 -2.36 -18.13
C LEU A 105 3.56 -1.23 -19.12
N TYR A 106 2.60 -0.35 -19.20
CA TYR A 106 2.64 0.76 -20.14
C TYR A 106 3.61 1.82 -19.65
N PRO A 107 4.67 2.14 -20.43
CA PRO A 107 5.70 3.07 -19.95
C PRO A 107 5.23 4.47 -19.64
N GLY A 108 4.11 4.90 -20.20
CA GLY A 108 3.55 6.22 -19.94
C GLY A 108 2.44 6.23 -18.91
N ALA A 109 2.24 5.14 -18.18
CA ALA A 109 1.14 5.06 -17.22
C ALA A 109 1.30 6.11 -16.13
N VAL A 110 0.18 6.73 -15.78
CA VAL A 110 0.13 7.76 -14.73
C VAL A 110 -0.24 7.09 -13.42
N TRP A 111 0.60 7.31 -12.41
CA TRP A 111 0.34 6.83 -11.05
C TRP A 111 -0.10 7.99 -10.19
N HIS A 112 -1.06 7.72 -9.31
CA HIS A 112 -1.46 8.66 -8.27
C HIS A 112 -0.92 8.13 -6.94
N TRP A 113 -0.27 8.99 -6.17
CA TRP A 113 0.41 8.60 -4.93
C TRP A 113 -0.21 9.33 -3.76
N GLY A 114 -0.31 8.64 -2.64
CA GLY A 114 -0.55 9.29 -1.36
C GLY A 114 0.69 10.07 -0.91
N GLN A 115 0.57 10.78 0.20
CA GLN A 115 1.69 11.58 0.73
C GLN A 115 2.74 10.74 1.44
N GLY A 116 2.38 9.54 1.82
CA GLY A 116 3.25 8.69 2.61
C GLY A 116 3.04 8.86 4.09
N THR A 117 3.20 7.78 4.83
CA THR A 117 3.12 7.81 6.29
C THR A 117 4.29 7.04 6.87
N LEU A 118 5.00 7.67 7.81
CA LEU A 118 6.13 7.02 8.47
C LEU A 118 5.61 6.03 9.50
N VAL A 119 6.13 4.81 9.45
CA VAL A 119 5.88 3.80 10.46
C VAL A 119 7.22 3.37 11.05
N THR A 120 7.34 3.51 12.35
CA THR A 120 8.54 3.11 13.09
C THR A 120 8.20 1.87 13.90
N VAL A 121 9.05 0.85 13.79
CA VAL A 121 8.92 -0.37 14.59
C VAL A 121 9.95 -0.30 15.70
N SER A 122 9.47 -0.19 16.94
CA SER A 122 10.32 -0.01 18.10
C SER A 122 9.60 -0.45 19.38
N SER A 123 10.34 -1.04 20.28
CA SER A 123 9.81 -1.45 21.57
C SER A 123 9.77 -0.31 22.59
#